data_90eb60fa15910620cda2a4fff93a1279
#
_entry.id   90eb60fa15910620cda2a4fff93a1279
#
_cell.length_a   1.000
_cell.length_b   1.000
_cell.length_c   1.000
_cell.angle_alpha   90.00
_cell.angle_beta   90.00
_cell.angle_gamma   90.00
#
_symmetry.space_group_name_H-M   'P 1'
#
loop_
_entity.id
_entity.type
_entity.pdbx_description
1 polymer ?
#
loop_
_entity_poly.entity_id
_entity_poly.type
_entity_poly.pdbx_seq_one_letter_code
_entity_poly.pdbx_strand_id
1 'polypeptide(L)'
;MKSWRLLLAFFIFLNVVSFADETNLDEFEEEYLSYKVNDPISGYNKMMTSFNIALYDYGFKPVLKGYNTITPEFFRTGVRNFFDNLLAPLRFIGNVFQFKFREAGDEFKRFLANITLGFGGVRDVASVMGIRKHPADIGIVLAHWGVGSGFHIVLPVLGPSNLRDTLSLPVDWFLQPTAYIDPTWLEIAVSAYGFGNELSFRLDELDEFYHNTPNVYPFLRDAYEQRRIELSK
;
A
#
# COMPACT_ATOMS: atom_id res chain seq x y z
N MET A 1 -2.86 -21.49 17.77
CA MET A 1 -2.90 -20.13 18.32
C MET A 1 -1.61 -19.30 18.13
N LYS A 2 -0.47 -19.85 17.72
CA LYS A 2 0.78 -19.09 17.49
C LYS A 2 0.92 -18.48 16.07
N SER A 3 0.21 -19.00 15.10
CA SER A 3 0.26 -18.55 13.68
C SER A 3 -0.44 -17.22 13.42
N TRP A 4 -1.40 -16.83 14.23
CA TRP A 4 -2.20 -15.63 14.08
C TRP A 4 -1.40 -14.31 14.25
N ARG A 5 -0.34 -14.34 15.06
CA ARG A 5 0.51 -13.16 15.34
C ARG A 5 1.46 -12.82 14.20
N LEU A 6 1.94 -13.84 13.48
CA LEU A 6 2.77 -13.65 12.29
C LEU A 6 1.95 -13.20 11.08
N LEU A 7 0.70 -13.64 11.01
CA LEU A 7 -0.27 -13.25 9.97
C LEU A 7 -0.64 -11.78 10.04
N LEU A 8 -0.92 -11.26 11.23
CA LEU A 8 -1.19 -9.83 11.42
C LEU A 8 -0.01 -8.97 10.95
N ALA A 9 1.22 -9.35 11.26
CA ALA A 9 2.41 -8.61 10.85
C ALA A 9 2.59 -8.59 9.31
N PHE A 10 2.30 -9.70 8.64
CA PHE A 10 2.52 -9.85 7.21
C PHE A 10 1.45 -9.14 6.36
N PHE A 11 0.19 -9.20 6.79
CA PHE A 11 -0.95 -8.63 6.05
C PHE A 11 -0.98 -7.11 6.04
N ILE A 12 -0.50 -6.53 7.09
CA ILE A 12 -0.37 -5.09 7.24
C ILE A 12 0.56 -4.50 6.14
N PHE A 13 1.52 -5.26 5.66
CA PHE A 13 2.53 -4.84 4.70
C PHE A 13 2.00 -4.56 3.28
N LEU A 14 0.94 -5.24 2.86
CA LEU A 14 0.40 -5.13 1.50
C LEU A 14 -0.22 -3.77 1.16
N ASN A 15 -0.65 -3.00 2.17
CA ASN A 15 -1.36 -1.75 1.93
C ASN A 15 -0.47 -0.51 1.80
N VAL A 16 0.80 -0.58 2.16
CA VAL A 16 1.69 0.60 2.18
C VAL A 16 2.36 0.84 0.82
N VAL A 17 2.57 -0.20 0.02
CA VAL A 17 3.34 -0.11 -1.24
C VAL A 17 2.53 0.48 -2.41
N SER A 18 1.21 0.60 -2.28
CA SER A 18 0.34 1.13 -3.35
C SER A 18 0.41 2.66 -3.56
N PHE A 19 1.29 3.39 -2.87
CA PHE A 19 1.12 4.83 -2.67
C PHE A 19 2.15 5.76 -3.33
N ALA A 20 2.96 5.34 -4.25
CA ALA A 20 3.75 6.30 -5.00
C ALA A 20 3.19 6.50 -6.41
N ASP A 21 2.36 7.51 -6.53
CA ASP A 21 2.04 8.14 -7.82
C ASP A 21 2.98 9.34 -8.02
N GLU A 22 3.34 9.63 -9.26
CA GLU A 22 4.24 10.73 -9.63
C GLU A 22 3.69 12.09 -9.13
N THR A 23 4.16 12.56 -7.98
CA THR A 23 3.89 13.92 -7.50
C THR A 23 5.13 14.79 -7.70
N ASN A 24 4.91 16.02 -8.19
CA ASN A 24 5.94 17.03 -8.37
C ASN A 24 6.71 17.30 -7.08
N LEU A 25 8.00 17.01 -7.08
CA LEU A 25 8.89 17.14 -5.91
C LEU A 25 9.01 18.58 -5.41
N ASP A 26 8.87 19.56 -6.29
CA ASP A 26 9.04 20.99 -5.96
C ASP A 26 7.85 21.57 -5.16
N GLU A 27 6.60 21.20 -5.48
CA GLU A 27 5.43 21.55 -4.66
C GLU A 27 5.43 20.84 -3.31
N PHE A 28 6.06 19.69 -3.25
CA PHE A 28 6.16 18.86 -2.05
C PHE A 28 7.11 19.45 -1.00
N GLU A 29 8.21 20.11 -1.41
CA GLU A 29 9.16 20.73 -0.47
C GLU A 29 8.59 21.94 0.25
N GLU A 30 7.75 22.78 -0.38
CA GLU A 30 7.15 23.94 0.27
C GLU A 30 6.03 23.57 1.25
N GLU A 31 5.22 22.56 0.94
CA GLU A 31 4.16 22.06 1.82
C GLU A 31 4.71 21.20 2.97
N TYR A 32 5.82 20.53 2.73
CA TYR A 32 6.55 19.70 3.70
C TYR A 32 6.97 20.45 4.96
N LEU A 33 7.38 21.72 4.83
CA LEU A 33 7.85 22.54 5.95
C LEU A 33 6.72 23.02 6.87
N SER A 34 5.46 22.93 6.45
CA SER A 34 4.31 23.50 7.16
C SER A 34 3.54 22.52 8.05
N TYR A 35 3.68 21.20 7.85
CA TYR A 35 2.87 20.21 8.56
C TYR A 35 3.59 19.58 9.75
N LYS A 36 3.07 19.82 10.97
CA LYS A 36 3.62 19.25 12.20
C LYS A 36 2.95 17.91 12.52
N VAL A 37 3.63 16.81 12.25
CA VAL A 37 3.17 15.47 12.60
C VAL A 37 3.30 15.21 14.11
N ASN A 38 2.27 14.64 14.73
CA ASN A 38 2.32 14.17 16.11
C ASN A 38 3.11 12.85 16.19
N ASP A 39 4.30 12.89 16.79
CA ASP A 39 5.23 11.76 16.82
C ASP A 39 5.88 11.58 18.20
N PRO A 40 5.10 11.15 19.20
CA PRO A 40 5.61 11.00 20.59
C PRO A 40 6.57 9.82 20.75
N ILE A 41 6.57 8.88 19.82
CA ILE A 41 7.41 7.66 19.83
C ILE A 41 8.50 7.69 18.75
N SER A 42 9.00 8.88 18.40
CA SER A 42 9.98 9.06 17.32
C SER A 42 11.24 8.19 17.44
N GLY A 43 11.68 7.88 18.66
CA GLY A 43 12.82 6.97 18.89
C GLY A 43 12.54 5.55 18.40
N TYR A 44 11.37 5.02 18.72
CA TYR A 44 10.89 3.73 18.20
C TYR A 44 10.73 3.78 16.69
N ASN A 45 10.10 4.82 16.16
CA ASN A 45 9.84 4.97 14.72
C ASN A 45 11.14 5.02 13.90
N LYS A 46 12.17 5.74 14.36
CA LYS A 46 13.49 5.76 13.73
C LYS A 46 14.15 4.37 13.73
N MET A 47 14.06 3.64 14.84
CA MET A 47 14.61 2.28 14.95
C MET A 47 13.89 1.34 13.97
N MET A 48 12.56 1.40 13.90
CA MET A 48 11.78 0.58 12.96
C MET A 48 12.03 0.95 11.50
N THR A 49 12.22 2.23 11.18
CA THR A 49 12.63 2.64 9.83
C THR A 49 13.97 2.04 9.47
N SER A 50 14.96 2.13 10.35
CA SER A 50 16.28 1.52 10.11
C SER A 50 16.19 -0.01 9.96
N PHE A 51 15.35 -0.66 10.77
CA PHE A 51 15.08 -2.10 10.64
C PHE A 51 14.44 -2.43 9.27
N ASN A 52 13.45 -1.66 8.83
CA ASN A 52 12.79 -1.89 7.54
C ASN A 52 13.73 -1.68 6.36
N ILE A 53 14.62 -0.66 6.42
CA ILE A 53 15.65 -0.44 5.41
C ILE A 53 16.64 -1.62 5.38
N ALA A 54 17.10 -2.08 6.54
CA ALA A 54 17.99 -3.25 6.61
C ALA A 54 17.32 -4.51 6.07
N LEU A 55 16.03 -4.73 6.38
CA LEU A 55 15.25 -5.83 5.85
C LEU A 55 15.09 -5.73 4.32
N TYR A 56 14.90 -4.51 3.80
CA TYR A 56 14.91 -4.27 2.37
C TYR A 56 16.27 -4.63 1.75
N ASP A 57 17.36 -4.08 2.27
CA ASP A 57 18.69 -4.24 1.70
C ASP A 57 19.19 -5.69 1.70
N TYR A 58 19.03 -6.37 2.84
CA TYR A 58 19.58 -7.72 3.06
C TYR A 58 18.58 -8.85 2.80
N GLY A 59 17.28 -8.57 2.85
CA GLY A 59 16.23 -9.54 2.62
C GLY A 59 15.58 -9.42 1.25
N PHE A 60 14.80 -8.37 1.02
CA PHE A 60 13.97 -8.25 -0.18
C PHE A 60 14.77 -7.98 -1.44
N LYS A 61 15.65 -6.98 -1.43
CA LYS A 61 16.40 -6.54 -2.61
C LYS A 61 17.15 -7.66 -3.34
N PRO A 62 17.95 -8.53 -2.70
CA PRO A 62 18.64 -9.61 -3.40
C PRO A 62 17.68 -10.64 -4.01
N VAL A 63 16.58 -10.99 -3.30
CA VAL A 63 15.57 -11.92 -3.79
C VAL A 63 14.84 -11.34 -5.00
N LEU A 64 14.44 -10.07 -4.92
CA LEU A 64 13.68 -9.40 -5.98
C LEU A 64 14.54 -9.07 -7.20
N LYS A 65 15.84 -8.79 -7.04
CA LYS A 65 16.77 -8.71 -8.18
C LYS A 65 16.85 -10.04 -8.93
N GLY A 66 16.94 -11.16 -8.19
CA GLY A 66 16.87 -12.50 -8.79
C GLY A 66 15.55 -12.72 -9.52
N TYR A 67 14.43 -12.39 -8.89
CA TYR A 67 13.09 -12.49 -9.50
C TYR A 67 12.98 -11.66 -10.78
N ASN A 68 13.45 -10.40 -10.79
CA ASN A 68 13.44 -9.55 -11.97
C ASN A 68 14.28 -10.10 -13.13
N THR A 69 15.37 -10.81 -12.81
CA THR A 69 16.24 -11.40 -13.82
C THR A 69 15.59 -12.57 -14.56
N ILE A 70 14.81 -13.38 -13.83
CA ILE A 70 14.20 -14.61 -14.40
C ILE A 70 12.76 -14.40 -14.87
N THR A 71 12.08 -13.34 -14.43
CA THR A 71 10.66 -13.13 -14.71
C THR A 71 10.47 -11.94 -15.65
N PRO A 72 9.94 -12.16 -16.87
CA PRO A 72 9.70 -11.08 -17.83
C PRO A 72 8.72 -10.03 -17.28
N GLU A 73 8.94 -8.77 -17.64
CA GLU A 73 8.14 -7.65 -17.17
C GLU A 73 6.63 -7.79 -17.46
N PHE A 74 6.27 -8.28 -18.66
CA PHE A 74 4.86 -8.47 -19.02
C PHE A 74 4.14 -9.43 -18.07
N PHE A 75 4.84 -10.46 -17.59
CA PHE A 75 4.29 -11.41 -16.62
C PHE A 75 4.11 -10.74 -15.25
N ARG A 76 5.15 -10.03 -14.77
CA ARG A 76 5.10 -9.28 -13.51
C ARG A 76 3.99 -8.23 -13.54
N THR A 77 3.80 -7.53 -14.67
CA THR A 77 2.71 -6.58 -14.88
C THR A 77 1.34 -7.27 -14.79
N GLY A 78 1.19 -8.44 -15.38
CA GLY A 78 -0.04 -9.24 -15.26
C GLY A 78 -0.36 -9.62 -13.82
N VAL A 79 0.65 -10.04 -13.05
CA VAL A 79 0.52 -10.36 -11.62
C VAL A 79 0.11 -9.10 -10.83
N ARG A 80 0.77 -7.97 -11.06
CA ARG A 80 0.42 -6.70 -10.42
C ARG A 80 -1.02 -6.31 -10.68
N ASN A 81 -1.45 -6.34 -11.93
CA ASN A 81 -2.82 -6.01 -12.31
C ASN A 81 -3.85 -6.94 -11.66
N PHE A 82 -3.54 -8.24 -11.58
CA PHE A 82 -4.40 -9.22 -10.93
C PHE A 82 -4.59 -8.89 -9.44
N PHE A 83 -3.50 -8.65 -8.69
CA PHE A 83 -3.59 -8.29 -7.28
C PHE A 83 -4.27 -6.94 -7.08
N ASP A 84 -3.99 -5.95 -7.92
CA ASP A 84 -4.70 -4.67 -7.88
C ASP A 84 -6.20 -4.84 -8.10
N ASN A 85 -6.60 -5.70 -9.03
CA ASN A 85 -8.02 -5.98 -9.27
C ASN A 85 -8.68 -6.73 -8.10
N LEU A 86 -7.94 -7.55 -7.35
CA LEU A 86 -8.43 -8.17 -6.10
C LEU A 86 -8.74 -7.14 -5.01
N LEU A 87 -8.10 -5.98 -5.02
CA LEU A 87 -8.36 -4.88 -4.08
C LEU A 87 -9.54 -3.99 -4.49
N ALA A 88 -10.09 -4.16 -5.69
CA ALA A 88 -11.21 -3.34 -6.17
C ALA A 88 -12.47 -3.43 -5.27
N PRO A 89 -12.85 -4.60 -4.69
CA PRO A 89 -13.96 -4.67 -3.74
C PRO A 89 -13.74 -3.81 -2.49
N LEU A 90 -12.53 -3.78 -1.94
CA LEU A 90 -12.18 -2.94 -0.79
C LEU A 90 -12.31 -1.46 -1.17
N ARG A 91 -11.76 -1.04 -2.31
CA ARG A 91 -11.87 0.35 -2.80
C ARG A 91 -13.32 0.73 -3.08
N PHE A 92 -14.11 -0.17 -3.67
CA PHE A 92 -15.54 0.05 -3.89
C PHE A 92 -16.27 0.31 -2.56
N ILE A 93 -16.11 -0.58 -1.59
CA ILE A 93 -16.72 -0.48 -0.27
C ILE A 93 -16.26 0.81 0.43
N GLY A 94 -14.97 1.09 0.42
CA GLY A 94 -14.41 2.30 1.02
C GLY A 94 -14.99 3.59 0.42
N ASN A 95 -15.15 3.68 -0.91
CA ASN A 95 -15.77 4.83 -1.55
C ASN A 95 -17.29 4.92 -1.24
N VAL A 96 -18.00 3.80 -1.16
CA VAL A 96 -19.42 3.79 -0.72
C VAL A 96 -19.56 4.35 0.69
N PHE A 97 -18.72 3.94 1.63
CA PHE A 97 -18.75 4.44 3.01
C PHE A 97 -18.31 5.91 3.15
N GLN A 98 -17.61 6.46 2.16
CA GLN A 98 -17.34 7.90 2.06
C GLN A 98 -18.44 8.69 1.36
N PHE A 99 -19.56 8.05 0.95
CA PHE A 99 -20.61 8.63 0.10
C PHE A 99 -20.10 9.15 -1.27
N LYS A 100 -18.94 8.70 -1.71
CA LYS A 100 -18.33 9.00 -3.02
C LYS A 100 -18.87 7.99 -4.06
N PHE A 101 -20.16 8.08 -4.36
CA PHE A 101 -20.86 7.06 -5.20
C PHE A 101 -20.38 7.02 -6.65
N ARG A 102 -19.88 8.15 -7.17
CA ARG A 102 -19.28 8.19 -8.52
C ARG A 102 -17.99 7.39 -8.54
N GLU A 103 -17.11 7.61 -7.59
CA GLU A 103 -15.84 6.93 -7.40
C GLU A 103 -16.07 5.43 -7.15
N ALA A 104 -17.02 5.08 -6.31
CA ALA A 104 -17.45 3.69 -6.12
C ALA A 104 -17.94 3.07 -7.44
N GLY A 105 -18.75 3.79 -8.21
CA GLY A 105 -19.20 3.34 -9.54
C GLY A 105 -18.06 3.11 -10.51
N ASP A 106 -17.02 3.94 -10.47
CA ASP A 106 -15.83 3.75 -11.30
C ASP A 106 -15.03 2.52 -10.87
N GLU A 107 -14.82 2.28 -9.57
CA GLU A 107 -14.17 1.06 -9.06
C GLU A 107 -14.94 -0.21 -9.45
N PHE A 108 -16.26 -0.17 -9.40
CA PHE A 108 -17.10 -1.30 -9.85
C PHE A 108 -16.94 -1.56 -11.35
N LYS A 109 -16.96 -0.52 -12.19
CA LYS A 109 -16.72 -0.64 -13.64
C LYS A 109 -15.32 -1.18 -13.93
N ARG A 110 -14.28 -0.68 -13.21
CA ARG A 110 -12.91 -1.17 -13.32
C ARG A 110 -12.85 -2.66 -13.04
N PHE A 111 -13.42 -3.09 -11.92
CA PHE A 111 -13.48 -4.50 -11.54
C PHE A 111 -14.10 -5.36 -12.65
N LEU A 112 -15.28 -4.98 -13.14
CA LEU A 112 -15.97 -5.72 -14.20
C LEU A 112 -15.18 -5.74 -15.52
N ALA A 113 -14.67 -4.59 -15.95
CA ALA A 113 -13.89 -4.49 -17.21
C ALA A 113 -12.63 -5.37 -17.14
N ASN A 114 -11.91 -5.31 -16.02
CA ASN A 114 -10.68 -6.07 -15.84
C ASN A 114 -10.94 -7.57 -15.68
N ILE A 115 -12.01 -8.00 -15.01
CA ILE A 115 -12.37 -9.42 -14.95
C ILE A 115 -12.83 -9.95 -16.30
N THR A 116 -13.71 -9.22 -17.01
CA THR A 116 -14.33 -9.74 -18.24
C THR A 116 -13.43 -9.60 -19.46
N LEU A 117 -12.90 -8.39 -19.70
CA LEU A 117 -12.09 -8.06 -20.86
C LEU A 117 -10.58 -8.18 -20.59
N GLY A 118 -10.19 -8.14 -19.31
CA GLY A 118 -8.80 -8.19 -18.86
C GLY A 118 -8.32 -9.58 -18.42
N PHE A 119 -9.00 -10.66 -18.87
CA PHE A 119 -8.62 -12.04 -18.55
C PHE A 119 -8.49 -12.30 -17.04
N GLY A 120 -9.55 -12.04 -16.28
CA GLY A 120 -9.57 -12.25 -14.84
C GLY A 120 -8.75 -11.21 -14.04
N GLY A 121 -8.53 -10.02 -14.60
CA GLY A 121 -7.78 -8.94 -13.93
C GLY A 121 -6.29 -8.88 -14.27
N VAL A 122 -5.77 -9.79 -15.11
CA VAL A 122 -4.35 -9.80 -15.51
C VAL A 122 -4.00 -8.58 -16.40
N ARG A 123 -4.98 -8.04 -17.12
CA ARG A 123 -4.81 -6.85 -17.95
C ARG A 123 -5.70 -5.73 -17.43
N ASP A 124 -5.13 -4.55 -17.21
CA ASP A 124 -5.88 -3.35 -16.79
C ASP A 124 -6.53 -2.68 -18.01
N VAL A 125 -7.67 -3.23 -18.43
CA VAL A 125 -8.48 -2.69 -19.53
C VAL A 125 -9.21 -1.43 -19.10
N ALA A 126 -9.57 -1.33 -17.82
CA ALA A 126 -10.28 -0.17 -17.29
C ALA A 126 -9.46 1.13 -17.44
N SER A 127 -8.15 1.09 -17.22
CA SER A 127 -7.26 2.24 -17.46
C SER A 127 -7.19 2.61 -18.94
N VAL A 128 -7.19 1.63 -19.86
CA VAL A 128 -7.26 1.88 -21.31
C VAL A 128 -8.59 2.54 -21.69
N MET A 129 -9.67 2.21 -20.99
CA MET A 129 -10.99 2.84 -21.17
C MET A 129 -11.10 4.24 -20.52
N GLY A 130 -10.04 4.75 -19.88
CA GLY A 130 -10.02 6.04 -19.21
C GLY A 130 -10.77 6.06 -17.88
N ILE A 131 -11.09 4.92 -17.27
CA ILE A 131 -11.75 4.83 -15.97
C ILE A 131 -10.68 4.97 -14.89
N ARG A 132 -10.76 6.04 -14.10
CA ARG A 132 -9.78 6.33 -13.05
C ARG A 132 -9.90 5.37 -11.87
N LYS A 133 -8.78 5.13 -11.22
CA LYS A 133 -8.69 4.39 -9.96
C LYS A 133 -8.89 5.36 -8.79
N HIS A 134 -9.68 4.96 -7.80
CA HIS A 134 -10.00 5.76 -6.63
C HIS A 134 -9.58 5.01 -5.36
N PRO A 135 -8.35 5.24 -4.85
CA PRO A 135 -7.86 4.58 -3.65
C PRO A 135 -8.77 4.82 -2.46
N ALA A 136 -9.13 3.76 -1.75
CA ALA A 136 -9.89 3.82 -0.53
C ALA A 136 -9.58 2.60 0.34
N ASP A 137 -9.45 2.83 1.63
CA ASP A 137 -9.35 1.83 2.68
C ASP A 137 -10.13 2.30 3.91
N ILE A 138 -10.25 1.50 4.94
CA ILE A 138 -11.02 1.86 6.14
C ILE A 138 -10.37 3.02 6.90
N GLY A 139 -9.04 3.15 6.88
CA GLY A 139 -8.35 4.31 7.46
C GLY A 139 -8.74 5.62 6.76
N ILE A 140 -8.85 5.62 5.42
CA ILE A 140 -9.32 6.77 4.64
C ILE A 140 -10.81 7.05 4.93
N VAL A 141 -11.65 6.00 5.04
CA VAL A 141 -13.05 6.16 5.43
C VAL A 141 -13.17 6.83 6.78
N LEU A 142 -12.44 6.37 7.78
CA LEU A 142 -12.43 6.97 9.12
C LEU A 142 -11.94 8.42 9.09
N ALA A 143 -10.92 8.72 8.29
CA ALA A 143 -10.42 10.08 8.09
C ALA A 143 -11.50 10.99 7.48
N HIS A 144 -12.18 10.54 6.46
CA HIS A 144 -13.28 11.27 5.83
C HIS A 144 -14.41 11.61 6.83
N TRP A 145 -14.62 10.74 7.81
CA TRP A 145 -15.60 10.95 8.88
C TRP A 145 -15.04 11.79 10.04
N GLY A 146 -13.86 12.37 9.90
CA GLY A 146 -13.25 13.26 10.89
C GLY A 146 -12.48 12.56 12.00
N VAL A 147 -12.24 11.24 11.90
CA VAL A 147 -11.36 10.55 12.85
C VAL A 147 -9.92 10.96 12.58
N GLY A 148 -9.28 11.62 13.56
CA GLY A 148 -7.90 12.05 13.47
C GLY A 148 -6.93 10.88 13.29
N SER A 149 -5.76 11.14 12.69
CA SER A 149 -4.71 10.11 12.49
C SER A 149 -4.14 9.55 13.82
N GLY A 150 -4.26 10.32 14.90
CA GLY A 150 -3.59 10.02 16.16
C GLY A 150 -2.10 10.36 16.09
N PHE A 151 -1.24 9.48 16.55
CA PHE A 151 0.21 9.65 16.45
C PHE A 151 0.79 8.72 15.36
N HIS A 152 1.92 9.16 14.81
CA HIS A 152 2.64 8.40 13.81
C HIS A 152 3.29 7.14 14.38
N ILE A 153 3.21 6.02 13.65
CA ILE A 153 3.79 4.72 14.01
C ILE A 153 4.49 4.15 12.78
N VAL A 154 5.72 3.70 12.92
CA VAL A 154 6.36 2.88 11.90
C VAL A 154 6.21 1.41 12.29
N LEU A 155 5.56 0.66 11.42
CA LEU A 155 5.33 -0.77 11.64
C LEU A 155 6.51 -1.58 11.09
N PRO A 156 6.96 -2.63 11.81
CA PRO A 156 7.98 -3.53 11.28
C PRO A 156 7.46 -4.19 10.01
N VAL A 157 8.29 -4.22 8.98
CA VAL A 157 8.00 -4.76 7.65
C VAL A 157 7.07 -3.86 6.83
N LEU A 158 6.09 -3.19 7.44
CA LEU A 158 5.02 -2.43 6.78
C LEU A 158 5.37 -0.98 6.48
N GLY A 159 6.32 -0.45 7.24
CA GLY A 159 6.73 0.94 7.10
C GLY A 159 5.82 1.96 7.79
N PRO A 160 5.72 3.18 7.24
CA PRO A 160 4.98 4.28 7.84
C PRO A 160 3.48 3.98 8.00
N SER A 161 2.92 4.39 9.12
CA SER A 161 1.50 4.32 9.45
C SER A 161 1.16 5.34 10.52
N ASN A 162 -0.10 5.39 10.96
CA ASN A 162 -0.54 6.12 12.13
C ASN A 162 -1.51 5.28 12.96
N LEU A 163 -1.92 5.77 14.11
CA LEU A 163 -2.75 5.00 15.04
C LEU A 163 -4.09 4.59 14.39
N ARG A 164 -4.80 5.53 13.73
CA ARG A 164 -6.06 5.26 13.04
C ARG A 164 -5.89 4.18 11.99
N ASP A 165 -4.92 4.35 11.10
CA ASP A 165 -4.71 3.46 9.97
C ASP A 165 -4.23 2.08 10.45
N THR A 166 -3.37 2.02 11.47
CA THR A 166 -2.95 0.76 12.10
C THR A 166 -4.12 -0.01 12.69
N LEU A 167 -5.07 0.68 13.33
CA LEU A 167 -6.26 0.04 13.91
C LEU A 167 -7.28 -0.39 12.83
N SER A 168 -7.27 0.22 11.65
CA SER A 168 -8.15 -0.16 10.54
C SER A 168 -7.67 -1.40 9.76
N LEU A 169 -6.37 -1.73 9.82
CA LEU A 169 -5.77 -2.83 9.06
C LEU A 169 -6.47 -4.19 9.18
N PRO A 170 -6.92 -4.64 10.38
CA PRO A 170 -7.64 -5.91 10.48
C PRO A 170 -8.95 -5.92 9.69
N VAL A 171 -9.62 -4.78 9.57
CA VAL A 171 -10.86 -4.65 8.80
C VAL A 171 -10.55 -4.65 7.30
N ASP A 172 -9.51 -3.91 6.90
CA ASP A 172 -9.04 -3.91 5.51
C ASP A 172 -8.66 -5.31 5.05
N TRP A 173 -7.93 -6.06 5.90
CA TRP A 173 -7.61 -7.45 5.62
C TRP A 173 -8.87 -8.31 5.45
N PHE A 174 -9.83 -8.21 6.38
CA PHE A 174 -11.07 -8.98 6.31
C PHE A 174 -11.88 -8.71 5.04
N LEU A 175 -11.79 -7.51 4.47
CA LEU A 175 -12.45 -7.13 3.23
C LEU A 175 -11.72 -7.58 1.96
N GLN A 176 -10.51 -8.11 2.08
CA GLN A 176 -9.74 -8.58 0.91
C GLN A 176 -10.09 -10.04 0.58
N PRO A 177 -10.29 -10.38 -0.71
CA PRO A 177 -10.57 -11.76 -1.11
C PRO A 177 -9.48 -12.76 -0.72
N THR A 178 -8.23 -12.31 -0.60
CA THR A 178 -7.11 -13.16 -0.18
C THR A 178 -7.25 -13.69 1.24
N ALA A 179 -7.95 -12.97 2.13
CA ALA A 179 -8.20 -13.40 3.51
C ALA A 179 -8.97 -14.72 3.64
N TYR A 180 -9.63 -15.14 2.57
CA TYR A 180 -10.47 -16.34 2.53
C TYR A 180 -9.77 -17.55 1.89
N ILE A 181 -8.48 -17.42 1.60
CA ILE A 181 -7.67 -18.54 1.09
C ILE A 181 -7.33 -19.49 2.23
N ASP A 182 -7.66 -20.77 2.06
CA ASP A 182 -7.33 -21.84 2.98
C ASP A 182 -6.40 -22.86 2.28
N PRO A 183 -5.36 -23.37 2.93
CA PRO A 183 -4.93 -23.10 4.30
C PRO A 183 -4.17 -21.77 4.45
N THR A 184 -4.11 -21.26 5.68
CA THR A 184 -3.49 -19.98 6.05
C THR A 184 -2.08 -19.76 5.48
N TRP A 185 -1.25 -20.82 5.40
CA TRP A 185 0.09 -20.69 4.81
C TRP A 185 0.03 -20.32 3.32
N LEU A 186 -1.00 -20.77 2.60
CA LEU A 186 -1.19 -20.43 1.20
C LEU A 186 -1.62 -18.98 1.03
N GLU A 187 -2.51 -18.50 1.91
CA GLU A 187 -2.88 -17.09 1.97
C GLU A 187 -1.64 -16.20 2.14
N ILE A 188 -0.78 -16.54 3.13
CA ILE A 188 0.47 -15.81 3.36
C ILE A 188 1.37 -15.83 2.12
N ALA A 189 1.54 -16.99 1.52
CA ALA A 189 2.41 -17.15 0.35
C ALA A 189 1.89 -16.33 -0.85
N VAL A 190 0.58 -16.36 -1.11
CA VAL A 190 -0.06 -15.59 -2.19
C VAL A 190 0.09 -14.10 -1.96
N SER A 191 -0.19 -13.64 -0.75
CA SER A 191 -0.08 -12.24 -0.39
C SER A 191 1.37 -11.74 -0.43
N ALA A 192 2.34 -12.56 0.07
CA ALA A 192 3.77 -12.27 -0.04
C ALA A 192 4.24 -12.17 -1.49
N TYR A 193 3.74 -13.06 -2.33
CA TYR A 193 4.07 -13.05 -3.74
C TYR A 193 3.56 -11.78 -4.42
N GLY A 194 2.30 -11.40 -4.19
CA GLY A 194 1.73 -10.17 -4.72
C GLY A 194 2.51 -8.94 -4.29
N PHE A 195 2.82 -8.86 -2.98
CA PHE A 195 3.65 -7.80 -2.43
C PHE A 195 5.05 -7.75 -3.02
N GLY A 196 5.76 -8.88 -3.06
CA GLY A 196 7.10 -8.94 -3.65
C GLY A 196 7.11 -8.58 -5.14
N ASN A 197 6.08 -9.00 -5.87
CA ASN A 197 5.92 -8.62 -7.27
C ASN A 197 5.73 -7.11 -7.43
N GLU A 198 4.92 -6.45 -6.61
CA GLU A 198 4.76 -4.99 -6.62
C GLU A 198 6.08 -4.29 -6.29
N LEU A 199 6.74 -4.71 -5.21
CA LEU A 199 8.03 -4.15 -4.79
C LEU A 199 9.11 -4.31 -5.87
N SER A 200 9.03 -5.35 -6.69
CA SER A 200 9.99 -5.63 -7.76
C SER A 200 10.06 -4.56 -8.85
N PHE A 201 8.98 -3.79 -9.03
CA PHE A 201 8.95 -2.65 -9.98
C PHE A 201 9.60 -1.39 -9.44
N ARG A 202 9.77 -1.31 -8.13
CA ARG A 202 10.23 -0.10 -7.43
C ARG A 202 11.62 -0.23 -6.84
N LEU A 203 12.37 -1.28 -7.20
CA LEU A 203 13.67 -1.55 -6.60
C LEU A 203 14.66 -0.41 -6.76
N ASP A 204 14.77 0.14 -7.98
CA ASP A 204 15.76 1.20 -8.28
C ASP A 204 15.35 2.52 -7.60
N GLU A 205 14.05 2.84 -7.61
CA GLU A 205 13.47 4.01 -6.92
C GLU A 205 13.71 3.95 -5.41
N LEU A 206 13.42 2.80 -4.79
CA LEU A 206 13.62 2.61 -3.36
C LEU A 206 15.09 2.59 -2.97
N ASP A 207 15.94 2.02 -3.81
CA ASP A 207 17.37 1.98 -3.60
C ASP A 207 17.96 3.40 -3.61
N GLU A 208 17.60 4.19 -4.61
CA GLU A 208 18.00 5.58 -4.72
C GLU A 208 17.47 6.40 -3.52
N PHE A 209 16.20 6.25 -3.20
CA PHE A 209 15.57 6.97 -2.09
C PHE A 209 16.22 6.64 -0.74
N TYR A 210 16.40 5.38 -0.40
CA TYR A 210 16.95 4.98 0.90
C TYR A 210 18.41 5.34 1.10
N HIS A 211 19.21 5.39 0.03
CA HIS A 211 20.64 5.64 0.14
C HIS A 211 21.04 7.09 -0.14
N ASN A 212 20.23 7.84 -0.89
CA ASN A 212 20.56 9.22 -1.27
C ASN A 212 19.81 10.26 -0.43
N THR A 213 18.75 9.88 0.32
CA THR A 213 17.99 10.82 1.13
C THR A 213 18.60 10.97 2.52
N PRO A 214 19.05 12.16 2.91
CA PRO A 214 19.46 12.43 4.28
C PRO A 214 18.25 12.32 5.21
N ASN A 215 18.38 11.58 6.34
CA ASN A 215 17.29 11.44 7.32
C ASN A 215 15.97 10.91 6.72
N VAL A 216 16.02 9.73 6.10
CA VAL A 216 14.87 9.05 5.47
C VAL A 216 13.61 9.04 6.34
N TYR A 217 13.75 8.88 7.66
CA TYR A 217 12.60 8.75 8.57
C TYR A 217 11.65 9.95 8.57
N PRO A 218 12.10 11.21 8.80
CA PRO A 218 11.18 12.36 8.78
C PRO A 218 10.48 12.50 7.44
N PHE A 219 11.20 12.28 6.34
CA PHE A 219 10.63 12.36 5.00
C PHE A 219 9.50 11.34 4.81
N LEU A 220 9.74 10.06 5.11
CA LEU A 220 8.72 9.02 5.01
C LEU A 220 7.51 9.29 5.88
N ARG A 221 7.73 9.77 7.11
CA ARG A 221 6.68 10.13 8.05
C ARG A 221 5.77 11.22 7.48
N ASP A 222 6.37 12.31 7.04
CA ASP A 222 5.62 13.49 6.63
C ASP A 222 4.92 13.24 5.28
N ALA A 223 5.58 12.57 4.34
CA ALA A 223 4.99 12.14 3.07
C ALA A 223 3.78 11.22 3.27
N TYR A 224 3.89 10.26 4.20
CA TYR A 224 2.78 9.36 4.52
C TYR A 224 1.57 10.15 5.05
N GLU A 225 1.77 10.99 6.07
CA GLU A 225 0.66 11.71 6.70
C GLU A 225 0.00 12.72 5.73
N GLN A 226 0.77 13.42 4.93
CA GLN A 226 0.24 14.33 3.89
C GLN A 226 -0.58 13.56 2.86
N ARG A 227 -0.06 12.44 2.37
CA ARG A 227 -0.79 11.59 1.41
C ARG A 227 -2.11 11.09 1.99
N ARG A 228 -2.13 10.69 3.26
CA ARG A 228 -3.37 10.23 3.93
C ARG A 228 -4.41 11.34 4.08
N ILE A 229 -3.98 12.56 4.38
CA ILE A 229 -4.86 13.74 4.42
C ILE A 229 -5.46 14.01 3.04
N GLU A 230 -4.65 14.00 2.00
CA GLU A 230 -5.13 14.25 0.64
C GLU A 230 -6.16 13.22 0.18
N LEU A 231 -5.91 11.94 0.43
CA LEU A 231 -6.84 10.87 0.06
C LEU A 231 -8.17 10.91 0.82
N SER A 232 -8.22 11.58 1.98
CA SER A 232 -9.44 11.69 2.80
C SER A 232 -10.36 12.86 2.41
N LYS A 233 -9.88 13.79 1.59
CA LYS A 233 -10.68 14.90 1.04
C LYS A 233 -11.67 14.38 0.00
#